data_87168ece8e47aab829a02ac7f7e0b5a5
#
_entry.id   87168ece8e47aab829a02ac7f7e0b5a5
#
_cell.length_a   1.000
_cell.length_b   1.000
_cell.length_c   1.000
_cell.angle_alpha   90.00
_cell.angle_beta   90.00
_cell.angle_gamma   90.00
#
_symmetry.space_group_name_H-M   'P 1'
#
loop_
_entity.id
_entity.type
_entity.pdbx_description
1 polymer ?
#
loop_
_entity_poly.entity_id
_entity_poly.type
_entity_poly.pdbx_seq_one_letter_code
_entity_poly.pdbx_strand_id
1 'polypeptide(L)'
;MRPIITALLSILIVCATESHAQDFYRRQLGFTRVKYAHDHLDSTLRRTFRERGLDFPPRAVYLRVFKDERSVELWVRSADSMALYRDYNFCGYSGTLGPKRAQGDMQVPEGFYQVTHFNPTSSYLLSLGLDYPNAADRIHTRGGNPGGDIYMHGRCVSIGCISVQDNDIREIYLLAARARAAGQQRIPVHIFPLRMTETRFAGLLNTVLEQPTLADFWTQLKAGYDAFERNHRIPTLRVDPSGRYRLEGRQR
;
A
#
# COMPACT_ATOMS: atom_id res chain seq x y z
N MET A 1 44.14 1.02 19.97
CA MET A 1 43.19 -0.09 20.19
C MET A 1 41.72 0.38 20.23
N ARG A 2 41.23 1.07 19.18
CA ARG A 2 39.85 1.58 19.12
C ARG A 2 38.98 1.18 17.92
N PRO A 3 39.38 0.37 16.92
CA PRO A 3 38.48 -0.01 15.82
C PRO A 3 37.69 -1.32 16.05
N ILE A 4 38.02 -2.14 17.01
CA ILE A 4 37.41 -3.49 17.16
C ILE A 4 36.03 -3.43 17.83
N ILE A 5 35.80 -2.46 18.73
CA ILE A 5 34.54 -2.34 19.46
C ILE A 5 33.40 -1.83 18.55
N THR A 6 33.72 -0.95 17.61
CA THR A 6 32.72 -0.37 16.70
C THR A 6 32.24 -1.40 15.66
N ALA A 7 33.11 -2.27 15.18
CA ALA A 7 32.74 -3.35 14.25
C ALA A 7 31.88 -4.43 14.90
N LEU A 8 32.16 -4.79 16.15
CA LEU A 8 31.37 -5.78 16.91
C LEU A 8 29.96 -5.26 17.23
N LEU A 9 29.79 -3.97 17.53
CA LEU A 9 28.50 -3.37 17.80
C LEU A 9 27.62 -3.32 16.53
N SER A 10 28.21 -3.04 15.38
CA SER A 10 27.50 -3.04 14.08
C SER A 10 27.02 -4.43 13.68
N ILE A 11 27.82 -5.47 13.90
CA ILE A 11 27.45 -6.87 13.63
C ILE A 11 26.33 -7.34 14.55
N LEU A 12 26.35 -6.97 15.82
CA LEU A 12 25.28 -7.32 16.78
C LEU A 12 23.93 -6.68 16.43
N ILE A 13 23.93 -5.44 15.95
CA ILE A 13 22.70 -4.75 15.53
C ILE A 13 22.10 -5.39 14.28
N VAL A 14 22.90 -5.78 13.29
CA VAL A 14 22.42 -6.46 12.08
C VAL A 14 21.84 -7.83 12.41
N CYS A 15 22.49 -8.64 13.23
CA CYS A 15 21.97 -9.94 13.65
C CYS A 15 20.65 -9.84 14.44
N ALA A 16 20.48 -8.81 15.27
CA ALA A 16 19.26 -8.59 16.04
C ALA A 16 18.07 -8.19 15.15
N THR A 17 18.30 -7.41 14.12
CA THR A 17 17.24 -6.99 13.18
C THR A 17 16.76 -8.12 12.28
N GLU A 18 17.66 -8.98 11.81
CA GLU A 18 17.31 -10.17 11.02
C GLU A 18 16.52 -11.19 11.84
N SER A 19 16.87 -11.39 13.11
CA SER A 19 16.13 -12.28 14.02
C SER A 19 14.68 -11.80 14.23
N HIS A 20 14.44 -10.51 14.47
CA HIS A 20 13.12 -9.95 14.67
C HIS A 20 12.25 -10.01 13.39
N ALA A 21 12.85 -9.85 12.24
CA ALA A 21 12.17 -9.87 10.95
C ALA A 21 11.70 -11.30 10.59
N GLN A 22 12.54 -12.31 10.76
CA GLN A 22 12.16 -13.72 10.55
C GLN A 22 11.11 -14.20 11.54
N ASP A 23 11.15 -13.71 12.78
CA ASP A 23 10.14 -13.97 13.79
C ASP A 23 8.76 -13.44 13.42
N PHE A 24 8.67 -12.31 12.71
CA PHE A 24 7.38 -11.77 12.28
C PHE A 24 6.64 -12.76 11.36
N TYR A 25 7.28 -13.24 10.28
CA TYR A 25 6.63 -14.17 9.35
C TYR A 25 6.29 -15.50 10.02
N ARG A 26 7.16 -16.01 10.89
CA ARG A 26 6.90 -17.24 11.67
C ARG A 26 5.69 -17.08 12.57
N ARG A 27 5.52 -15.94 13.26
CA ARG A 27 4.32 -15.65 14.06
C ARG A 27 3.07 -15.59 13.17
N GLN A 28 3.16 -15.00 11.97
CA GLN A 28 2.03 -14.99 11.04
C GLN A 28 1.62 -16.42 10.63
N LEU A 29 2.56 -17.32 10.40
CA LEU A 29 2.29 -18.73 10.10
C LEU A 29 1.65 -19.50 11.26
N GLY A 30 1.71 -19.00 12.48
CA GLY A 30 0.99 -19.54 13.63
C GLY A 30 -0.54 -19.41 13.54
N PHE A 31 -1.05 -18.55 12.66
CA PHE A 31 -2.48 -18.39 12.42
C PHE A 31 -2.97 -19.33 11.33
N THR A 32 -4.02 -20.10 11.59
CA THR A 32 -4.55 -21.14 10.69
C THR A 32 -4.79 -20.62 9.27
N ARG A 33 -5.38 -19.43 9.12
CA ARG A 33 -5.69 -18.86 7.78
C ARG A 33 -4.44 -18.47 7.00
N VAL A 34 -3.41 -17.98 7.69
CA VAL A 34 -2.14 -17.62 7.07
C VAL A 34 -1.35 -18.88 6.71
N LYS A 35 -1.35 -19.87 7.61
CA LYS A 35 -0.75 -21.17 7.32
C LYS A 35 -1.42 -21.85 6.12
N TYR A 36 -2.75 -21.86 6.07
CA TYR A 36 -3.50 -22.36 4.92
C TYR A 36 -3.08 -21.67 3.62
N ALA A 37 -3.04 -20.32 3.61
CA ALA A 37 -2.59 -19.56 2.46
C ALA A 37 -1.15 -19.93 2.04
N HIS A 38 -0.25 -20.05 3.00
CA HIS A 38 1.14 -20.45 2.75
C HIS A 38 1.22 -21.84 2.13
N ASP A 39 0.57 -22.85 2.75
CA ASP A 39 0.64 -24.23 2.30
C ASP A 39 0.10 -24.41 0.86
N HIS A 40 -0.89 -23.60 0.45
CA HIS A 40 -1.52 -23.69 -0.88
C HIS A 40 -0.86 -22.79 -1.94
N LEU A 41 -0.23 -21.68 -1.55
CA LEU A 41 0.26 -20.69 -2.52
C LEU A 41 1.78 -20.61 -2.62
N ASP A 42 2.56 -21.01 -1.60
CA ASP A 42 4.00 -20.76 -1.55
C ASP A 42 4.76 -21.36 -2.76
N SER A 43 4.43 -22.60 -3.15
CA SER A 43 5.06 -23.26 -4.29
C SER A 43 4.75 -22.53 -5.61
N THR A 44 3.50 -22.11 -5.79
CA THR A 44 3.06 -21.34 -6.97
C THR A 44 3.71 -19.96 -6.99
N LEU A 45 3.78 -19.27 -5.85
CA LEU A 45 4.45 -17.98 -5.75
C LEU A 45 5.93 -18.09 -6.13
N ARG A 46 6.67 -19.05 -5.57
CA ARG A 46 8.08 -19.30 -5.91
C ARG A 46 8.27 -19.55 -7.40
N ARG A 47 7.40 -20.37 -8.00
CA ARG A 47 7.44 -20.64 -9.44
C ARG A 47 7.20 -19.38 -10.26
N THR A 48 6.12 -18.63 -9.96
CA THR A 48 5.76 -17.42 -10.69
C THR A 48 6.85 -16.34 -10.59
N PHE A 49 7.45 -16.15 -9.42
CA PHE A 49 8.56 -15.21 -9.24
C PHE A 49 9.77 -15.62 -10.09
N ARG A 50 10.14 -16.89 -10.07
CA ARG A 50 11.24 -17.42 -10.89
C ARG A 50 10.99 -17.26 -12.38
N GLU A 51 9.80 -17.60 -12.87
CA GLU A 51 9.40 -17.45 -14.27
C GLU A 51 9.44 -16.01 -14.75
N ARG A 52 9.25 -15.05 -13.84
CA ARG A 52 9.33 -13.61 -14.12
C ARG A 52 10.69 -12.99 -13.84
N GLY A 53 11.70 -13.77 -13.42
CA GLY A 53 13.02 -13.28 -13.06
C GLY A 53 13.02 -12.35 -11.84
N LEU A 54 12.08 -12.57 -10.90
CA LEU A 54 11.94 -11.79 -9.68
C LEU A 54 12.50 -12.54 -8.48
N ASP A 55 13.10 -11.82 -7.53
CA ASP A 55 13.61 -12.38 -6.27
C ASP A 55 12.46 -12.84 -5.36
N PHE A 56 12.57 -14.08 -4.86
CA PHE A 56 11.64 -14.61 -3.85
C PHE A 56 12.40 -15.04 -2.58
N PRO A 57 11.94 -14.67 -1.38
CA PRO A 57 10.79 -13.80 -1.09
C PRO A 57 11.05 -12.33 -1.50
N PRO A 58 9.97 -11.56 -1.81
CA PRO A 58 10.14 -10.17 -2.18
C PRO A 58 10.73 -9.37 -1.01
N ARG A 59 11.73 -8.53 -1.30
CA ARG A 59 12.34 -7.64 -0.30
C ARG A 59 11.49 -6.41 0.00
N ALA A 60 10.67 -6.00 -0.96
CA ALA A 60 9.70 -4.93 -0.79
C ALA A 60 8.52 -5.13 -1.73
N VAL A 61 7.34 -4.71 -1.26
CA VAL A 61 6.10 -4.62 -2.04
C VAL A 61 5.54 -3.21 -1.98
N TYR A 62 4.77 -2.86 -3.00
CA TYR A 62 4.07 -1.60 -3.10
C TYR A 62 2.69 -1.85 -3.74
N LEU A 63 1.65 -1.25 -3.19
CA LEU A 63 0.28 -1.42 -3.65
C LEU A 63 -0.24 -0.10 -4.23
N ARG A 64 -0.85 -0.17 -5.41
CA ARG A 64 -1.55 0.95 -6.05
C ARG A 64 -3.00 0.56 -6.29
N VAL A 65 -3.91 1.38 -5.85
CA VAL A 65 -5.35 1.16 -5.99
C VAL A 65 -5.93 2.22 -6.90
N PHE A 66 -6.72 1.79 -7.87
CA PHE A 66 -7.40 2.64 -8.84
C PHE A 66 -8.91 2.42 -8.72
N LYS A 67 -9.62 3.45 -8.24
CA LYS A 67 -11.04 3.31 -7.89
C LYS A 67 -11.93 3.11 -9.12
N ASP A 68 -11.71 3.89 -10.17
CA ASP A 68 -12.50 3.82 -11.40
C ASP A 68 -12.33 2.49 -12.13
N GLU A 69 -11.09 2.02 -12.27
CA GLU A 69 -10.78 0.73 -12.91
C GLU A 69 -11.08 -0.47 -12.00
N ARG A 70 -11.36 -0.22 -10.72
CA ARG A 70 -11.50 -1.28 -9.71
C ARG A 70 -10.32 -2.24 -9.71
N SER A 71 -9.12 -1.69 -9.63
CA SER A 71 -7.87 -2.42 -9.81
C SER A 71 -6.94 -2.17 -8.62
N VAL A 72 -6.25 -3.23 -8.20
CA VAL A 72 -5.20 -3.21 -7.18
C VAL A 72 -3.93 -3.80 -7.77
N GLU A 73 -2.98 -2.98 -8.10
CA GLU A 73 -1.66 -3.41 -8.56
C GLU A 73 -0.75 -3.75 -7.37
N LEU A 74 -0.11 -4.91 -7.42
CA LEU A 74 0.99 -5.25 -6.53
C LEU A 74 2.29 -5.21 -7.33
N TRP A 75 3.19 -4.37 -6.85
CA TRP A 75 4.54 -4.20 -7.37
C TRP A 75 5.55 -4.79 -6.39
N VAL A 76 6.63 -5.38 -6.89
CA VAL A 76 7.70 -5.96 -6.08
C VAL A 76 9.05 -5.34 -6.44
N ARG A 77 9.97 -5.29 -5.48
CA ARG A 77 11.34 -4.81 -5.73
C ARG A 77 12.03 -5.71 -6.74
N SER A 78 12.57 -5.09 -7.78
CA SER A 78 13.43 -5.72 -8.79
C SER A 78 14.60 -4.79 -9.06
N ALA A 79 15.80 -5.19 -8.68
CA ALA A 79 16.98 -4.32 -8.69
C ALA A 79 16.70 -2.96 -8.03
N ASP A 80 16.89 -1.86 -8.75
CA ASP A 80 16.73 -0.48 -8.24
C ASP A 80 15.32 0.12 -8.40
N SER A 81 14.37 -0.63 -8.99
CA SER A 81 13.00 -0.18 -9.26
C SER A 81 11.98 -1.19 -8.77
N MET A 82 10.71 -0.92 -9.02
CA MET A 82 9.61 -1.85 -8.80
C MET A 82 9.18 -2.46 -10.13
N ALA A 83 8.87 -3.75 -10.13
CA ALA A 83 8.27 -4.47 -11.25
C ALA A 83 6.81 -4.82 -10.90
N LEU A 84 5.90 -4.68 -11.86
CA LEU A 84 4.52 -5.09 -11.68
C LEU A 84 4.46 -6.61 -11.55
N TYR A 85 4.04 -7.07 -10.37
CA TYR A 85 3.84 -8.51 -10.15
C TYR A 85 2.45 -8.94 -10.62
N ARG A 86 1.39 -8.27 -10.20
CA ARG A 86 0.01 -8.61 -10.57
C ARG A 86 -0.93 -7.42 -10.42
N ASP A 87 -1.97 -7.42 -11.23
CA ASP A 87 -3.15 -6.57 -11.09
C ASP A 87 -4.32 -7.45 -10.62
N TYR A 88 -4.95 -7.08 -9.51
CA TYR A 88 -6.07 -7.78 -8.90
C TYR A 88 -7.35 -6.99 -9.07
N ASN A 89 -8.48 -7.69 -9.13
CA ASN A 89 -9.78 -7.04 -9.18
C ASN A 89 -10.21 -6.53 -7.78
N PHE A 90 -10.51 -5.25 -7.69
CA PHE A 90 -11.16 -4.63 -6.54
C PHE A 90 -12.66 -4.95 -6.61
N CYS A 91 -13.08 -6.04 -5.97
CA CYS A 91 -14.37 -6.67 -6.25
C CYS A 91 -15.56 -6.07 -5.49
N GLY A 92 -15.40 -5.52 -4.30
CA GLY A 92 -16.46 -4.83 -3.55
C GLY A 92 -16.14 -3.34 -3.46
N TYR A 93 -17.01 -2.51 -3.97
CA TYR A 93 -16.82 -1.07 -4.09
C TYR A 93 -18.00 -0.31 -3.44
N SER A 94 -17.68 0.81 -2.78
CA SER A 94 -18.65 1.75 -2.26
C SER A 94 -18.15 3.19 -2.43
N GLY A 95 -19.06 4.14 -2.46
CA GLY A 95 -18.77 5.54 -2.66
C GLY A 95 -18.55 5.92 -4.13
N THR A 96 -17.94 7.08 -4.34
CA THR A 96 -17.64 7.69 -5.64
C THR A 96 -16.16 8.09 -5.74
N LEU A 97 -15.75 8.71 -6.84
CA LEU A 97 -14.43 9.36 -6.91
C LEU A 97 -14.40 10.55 -5.95
N GLY A 98 -13.26 10.72 -5.29
CA GLY A 98 -13.05 11.72 -4.25
C GLY A 98 -12.53 11.10 -2.96
N PRO A 99 -11.90 11.90 -2.08
CA PRO A 99 -11.36 11.46 -0.82
C PRO A 99 -12.45 11.15 0.20
N LYS A 100 -12.18 10.23 1.12
CA LYS A 100 -12.98 10.02 2.33
C LYS A 100 -12.77 11.19 3.30
N ARG A 101 -13.88 11.75 3.86
CA ARG A 101 -13.85 12.93 4.74
C ARG A 101 -14.66 12.77 6.03
N ALA A 102 -15.57 11.81 6.09
CA ALA A 102 -16.42 11.63 7.27
C ALA A 102 -16.63 10.16 7.59
N GLN A 103 -16.86 9.87 8.88
CA GLN A 103 -17.31 8.55 9.29
C GLN A 103 -18.68 8.26 8.65
N GLY A 104 -18.84 7.06 8.10
CA GLY A 104 -20.11 6.64 7.48
C GLY A 104 -20.36 7.18 6.07
N ASP A 105 -19.45 7.95 5.47
CA ASP A 105 -19.58 8.45 4.09
C ASP A 105 -19.46 7.38 3.02
N MET A 106 -19.16 6.14 3.42
CA MET A 106 -19.00 4.96 2.56
C MET A 106 -17.91 5.11 1.49
N GLN A 107 -17.02 6.11 1.62
CA GLN A 107 -15.97 6.38 0.65
C GLN A 107 -14.74 5.52 0.88
N VAL A 108 -14.21 4.94 -0.19
CA VAL A 108 -12.83 4.47 -0.22
C VAL A 108 -11.94 5.71 -0.24
N PRO A 109 -10.97 5.86 0.68
CA PRO A 109 -10.11 7.04 0.70
C PRO A 109 -9.26 7.13 -0.56
N GLU A 110 -8.82 8.33 -0.88
CA GLU A 110 -7.78 8.62 -1.89
C GLU A 110 -6.61 9.32 -1.20
N GLY A 111 -5.39 8.94 -1.56
CA GLY A 111 -4.20 9.48 -0.91
C GLY A 111 -3.04 8.50 -0.86
N PHE A 112 -2.04 8.86 -0.07
CA PHE A 112 -0.81 8.09 0.11
C PHE A 112 -0.77 7.52 1.53
N TYR A 113 -1.01 6.22 1.62
CA TYR A 113 -1.13 5.45 2.85
C TYR A 113 -0.05 4.39 2.96
N GLN A 114 -0.04 3.69 4.09
CA GLN A 114 0.79 2.53 4.33
C GLN A 114 0.06 1.49 5.19
N VAL A 115 0.50 0.24 5.08
CA VAL A 115 0.00 -0.83 5.97
C VAL A 115 0.55 -0.60 7.37
N THR A 116 -0.35 -0.50 8.35
CA THR A 116 -0.03 -0.37 9.78
C THR A 116 -0.02 -1.68 10.52
N HIS A 117 -0.95 -2.57 10.20
CA HIS A 117 -1.00 -3.87 10.85
C HIS A 117 -1.54 -4.98 9.94
N PHE A 118 -1.20 -6.20 10.31
CA PHE A 118 -1.66 -7.43 9.68
C PHE A 118 -2.70 -8.07 10.57
N ASN A 119 -3.91 -8.31 10.08
CA ASN A 119 -4.97 -8.98 10.82
C ASN A 119 -5.25 -10.38 10.25
N PRO A 120 -4.65 -11.43 10.84
CA PRO A 120 -4.82 -12.81 10.38
C PRO A 120 -6.16 -13.44 10.81
N THR A 121 -6.90 -12.77 11.70
CA THR A 121 -8.18 -13.23 12.26
C THR A 121 -9.36 -12.37 11.86
N SER A 122 -9.20 -11.59 10.79
CA SER A 122 -10.21 -10.68 10.27
C SER A 122 -11.55 -11.40 10.00
N SER A 123 -12.68 -10.73 10.30
CA SER A 123 -14.01 -11.20 9.90
C SER A 123 -14.12 -11.37 8.37
N TYR A 124 -13.26 -10.68 7.62
CA TYR A 124 -13.18 -10.73 6.16
C TYR A 124 -11.99 -11.58 5.66
N LEU A 125 -11.74 -12.72 6.28
CA LEU A 125 -10.71 -13.72 6.01
C LEU A 125 -9.32 -13.29 6.49
N LEU A 126 -8.64 -12.43 5.78
CA LEU A 126 -7.38 -11.78 6.10
C LEU A 126 -7.52 -10.29 5.80
N SER A 127 -6.82 -9.43 6.54
CA SER A 127 -6.81 -8.01 6.19
C SER A 127 -5.51 -7.29 6.54
N LEU A 128 -5.23 -6.25 5.78
CA LEU A 128 -4.14 -5.30 5.97
C LEU A 128 -4.75 -3.94 6.34
N GLY A 129 -4.49 -3.46 7.54
CA GLY A 129 -4.98 -2.16 8.02
C GLY A 129 -4.13 -1.02 7.49
N LEU A 130 -4.77 0.06 7.06
CA LEU A 130 -4.10 1.26 6.57
C LEU A 130 -4.01 2.34 7.65
N ASP A 131 -3.08 3.27 7.51
CA ASP A 131 -2.92 4.44 8.39
C ASP A 131 -3.92 5.58 8.10
N TYR A 132 -5.11 5.21 7.59
CA TYR A 132 -6.22 6.16 7.48
C TYR A 132 -6.86 6.41 8.86
N PRO A 133 -7.15 7.69 9.26
CA PRO A 133 -6.80 8.92 8.56
C PRO A 133 -5.31 9.26 8.75
N ASN A 134 -4.61 9.62 7.67
CA ASN A 134 -3.25 10.11 7.73
C ASN A 134 -3.19 11.62 8.14
N ALA A 135 -2.02 12.24 8.11
CA ALA A 135 -1.86 13.65 8.48
C ALA A 135 -2.67 14.60 7.58
N ALA A 136 -2.71 14.34 6.26
CA ALA A 136 -3.48 15.15 5.32
C ALA A 136 -5.00 15.05 5.59
N ASP A 137 -5.50 13.83 5.81
CA ASP A 137 -6.90 13.61 6.11
C ASP A 137 -7.35 14.35 7.37
N ARG A 138 -6.56 14.30 8.45
CA ARG A 138 -6.87 14.98 9.71
C ARG A 138 -6.94 16.51 9.55
N ILE A 139 -6.05 17.09 8.77
CA ILE A 139 -6.04 18.53 8.49
C ILE A 139 -7.29 18.91 7.68
N HIS A 140 -7.61 18.14 6.65
CA HIS A 140 -8.74 18.44 5.76
C HIS A 140 -10.11 18.19 6.39
N THR A 141 -10.22 17.38 7.45
CA THR A 141 -11.46 17.19 8.20
C THR A 141 -11.73 18.29 9.23
N ARG A 142 -10.77 19.21 9.47
CA ARG A 142 -10.92 20.41 10.32
C ARG A 142 -11.58 20.14 11.68
N GLY A 143 -11.14 19.06 12.35
CA GLY A 143 -11.69 18.67 13.66
C GLY A 143 -12.97 17.86 13.62
N GLY A 144 -13.53 17.57 12.44
CA GLY A 144 -14.58 16.58 12.26
C GLY A 144 -14.07 15.15 12.48
N ASN A 145 -14.98 14.19 12.48
CA ASN A 145 -14.63 12.78 12.58
C ASN A 145 -14.49 12.15 11.18
N PRO A 146 -13.25 11.91 10.68
CA PRO A 146 -13.03 11.28 9.38
C PRO A 146 -13.39 9.77 9.38
N GLY A 147 -13.60 9.19 10.56
CA GLY A 147 -13.68 7.76 10.74
C GLY A 147 -12.30 7.10 10.79
N GLY A 148 -12.27 5.80 10.61
CA GLY A 148 -11.07 4.96 10.67
C GLY A 148 -11.35 3.58 10.10
N ASP A 149 -10.56 2.60 10.53
CA ASP A 149 -10.78 1.18 10.23
C ASP A 149 -10.84 0.87 8.72
N ILE A 150 -9.97 1.52 7.95
CA ILE A 150 -9.81 1.22 6.53
C ILE A 150 -8.82 0.06 6.35
N TYR A 151 -9.30 -0.96 5.66
CA TYR A 151 -8.56 -2.19 5.41
C TYR A 151 -8.56 -2.57 3.93
N MET A 152 -7.52 -3.27 3.51
CA MET A 152 -7.58 -4.14 2.35
C MET A 152 -7.89 -5.56 2.83
N HIS A 153 -8.95 -6.21 2.30
CA HIS A 153 -9.45 -7.49 2.84
C HIS A 153 -10.13 -8.36 1.78
N GLY A 154 -10.41 -9.61 2.13
CA GLY A 154 -11.19 -10.54 1.33
C GLY A 154 -12.70 -10.29 1.38
N ARG A 155 -13.49 -11.19 0.81
CA ARG A 155 -14.95 -11.17 0.87
C ARG A 155 -15.63 -9.97 0.21
N CYS A 156 -15.42 -9.71 -1.00
CA CYS A 156 -16.06 -8.73 -1.94
C CYS A 156 -17.24 -7.88 -1.41
N VAL A 157 -17.14 -7.35 -0.19
CA VAL A 157 -18.10 -6.41 0.42
C VAL A 157 -17.35 -5.18 0.92
N SER A 158 -17.91 -4.00 0.77
CA SER A 158 -17.26 -2.76 1.24
C SER A 158 -18.27 -1.69 1.62
N ILE A 159 -17.89 -0.93 2.65
CA ILE A 159 -18.52 0.34 3.07
C ILE A 159 -17.43 1.41 3.23
N GLY A 160 -16.36 1.34 2.40
CA GLY A 160 -15.21 2.25 2.42
C GLY A 160 -13.85 1.54 2.45
N CYS A 161 -13.81 0.22 2.60
CA CYS A 161 -12.60 -0.60 2.52
C CYS A 161 -12.24 -0.99 1.08
N ILE A 162 -11.02 -1.52 0.90
CA ILE A 162 -10.56 -2.07 -0.38
C ILE A 162 -10.74 -3.59 -0.32
N SER A 163 -11.77 -4.12 -0.98
CA SER A 163 -12.01 -5.56 -0.97
C SER A 163 -11.57 -6.23 -2.26
N VAL A 164 -10.88 -7.35 -2.12
CA VAL A 164 -10.42 -8.19 -3.21
C VAL A 164 -10.94 -9.61 -3.02
N GLN A 165 -10.77 -10.48 -4.02
CA GLN A 165 -11.15 -11.89 -3.93
C GLN A 165 -10.39 -12.60 -2.79
N ASP A 166 -10.97 -13.66 -2.24
CA ASP A 166 -10.39 -14.42 -1.13
C ASP A 166 -9.00 -14.99 -1.45
N ASN A 167 -8.79 -15.46 -2.67
CA ASN A 167 -7.47 -15.94 -3.10
C ASN A 167 -6.47 -14.80 -3.28
N ASP A 168 -6.95 -13.64 -3.74
CA ASP A 168 -6.11 -12.47 -3.97
C ASP A 168 -5.61 -11.90 -2.63
N ILE A 169 -6.49 -11.76 -1.62
CA ILE A 169 -6.02 -11.29 -0.31
C ILE A 169 -5.05 -12.27 0.35
N ARG A 170 -5.21 -13.59 0.17
CA ARG A 170 -4.23 -14.57 0.66
C ARG A 170 -2.85 -14.33 0.04
N GLU A 171 -2.79 -14.11 -1.25
CA GLU A 171 -1.55 -13.85 -1.99
C GLU A 171 -0.92 -12.50 -1.58
N ILE A 172 -1.71 -11.42 -1.60
CA ILE A 172 -1.27 -10.08 -1.20
C ILE A 172 -0.74 -10.10 0.25
N TYR A 173 -1.46 -10.73 1.16
CA TYR A 173 -1.08 -10.84 2.56
C TYR A 173 0.25 -11.57 2.76
N LEU A 174 0.44 -12.72 2.09
CA LEU A 174 1.68 -13.49 2.16
C LEU A 174 2.87 -12.70 1.61
N LEU A 175 2.72 -12.05 0.46
CA LEU A 175 3.79 -11.23 -0.14
C LEU A 175 4.13 -10.03 0.73
N ALA A 176 3.12 -9.35 1.28
CA ALA A 176 3.30 -8.24 2.23
C ALA A 176 4.00 -8.72 3.53
N ALA A 177 3.59 -9.87 4.08
CA ALA A 177 4.20 -10.42 5.29
C ALA A 177 5.65 -10.85 5.07
N ARG A 178 5.99 -11.37 3.89
CA ARG A 178 7.37 -11.70 3.51
C ARG A 178 8.23 -10.46 3.34
N ALA A 179 7.72 -9.42 2.68
CA ALA A 179 8.41 -8.15 2.55
C ALA A 179 8.65 -7.50 3.93
N ARG A 180 7.67 -7.57 4.83
CA ARG A 180 7.82 -7.12 6.22
C ARG A 180 8.92 -7.89 6.94
N ALA A 181 8.95 -9.20 6.79
CA ALA A 181 9.99 -10.07 7.33
C ALA A 181 11.36 -9.87 6.66
N ALA A 182 11.41 -9.36 5.44
CA ALA A 182 12.64 -8.95 4.77
C ALA A 182 13.12 -7.54 5.18
N GLY A 183 12.44 -6.89 6.14
CA GLY A 183 12.85 -5.59 6.70
C GLY A 183 12.07 -4.39 6.19
N GLN A 184 11.09 -4.54 5.29
CA GLN A 184 10.26 -3.43 4.84
C GLN A 184 9.32 -2.97 5.96
N GLN A 185 9.71 -1.93 6.70
CA GLN A 185 8.93 -1.42 7.83
C GLN A 185 7.65 -0.70 7.39
N ARG A 186 7.67 -0.06 6.23
CA ARG A 186 6.53 0.66 5.65
C ARG A 186 6.18 0.05 4.31
N ILE A 187 4.97 -0.48 4.18
CA ILE A 187 4.45 -1.00 2.91
C ILE A 187 3.50 0.05 2.37
N PRO A 188 3.90 0.80 1.32
CA PRO A 188 3.08 1.88 0.79
C PRO A 188 1.84 1.34 0.08
N VAL A 189 0.72 2.07 0.27
CA VAL A 189 -0.56 1.83 -0.41
C VAL A 189 -1.05 3.18 -0.93
N HIS A 190 -0.90 3.42 -2.23
CA HIS A 190 -1.34 4.65 -2.85
C HIS A 190 -2.69 4.44 -3.54
N ILE A 191 -3.66 5.26 -3.21
CA ILE A 191 -5.04 5.13 -3.69
C ILE A 191 -5.37 6.35 -4.55
N PHE A 192 -5.68 6.08 -5.82
CA PHE A 192 -5.97 7.08 -6.84
C PHE A 192 -7.42 6.99 -7.31
N PRO A 193 -8.01 8.12 -7.77
CA PRO A 193 -9.35 8.08 -8.38
C PRO A 193 -9.37 7.17 -9.61
N LEU A 194 -8.33 7.23 -10.43
CA LEU A 194 -8.17 6.45 -11.67
C LEU A 194 -6.67 6.38 -12.05
N ARG A 195 -6.34 5.61 -13.10
CA ARG A 195 -5.01 5.69 -13.72
C ARG A 195 -4.84 7.06 -14.35
N MET A 196 -4.00 7.89 -13.72
CA MET A 196 -3.91 9.33 -13.99
C MET A 196 -3.00 9.65 -15.21
N THR A 197 -3.24 8.96 -16.35
CA THR A 197 -2.61 9.35 -17.63
C THR A 197 -3.08 10.75 -18.01
N GLU A 198 -2.32 11.46 -18.87
CA GLU A 198 -2.63 12.85 -19.24
C GLU A 198 -4.08 13.02 -19.73
N THR A 199 -4.52 12.17 -20.66
CA THR A 199 -5.88 12.24 -21.22
C THR A 199 -6.96 11.97 -20.17
N ARG A 200 -6.78 10.95 -19.33
CA ARG A 200 -7.78 10.58 -18.31
C ARG A 200 -7.82 11.61 -17.19
N PHE A 201 -6.66 12.14 -16.80
CA PHE A 201 -6.59 13.18 -15.79
C PHE A 201 -7.25 14.48 -16.26
N ALA A 202 -7.00 14.92 -17.50
CA ALA A 202 -7.70 16.06 -18.08
C ALA A 202 -9.23 15.84 -18.09
N GLY A 203 -9.69 14.65 -18.49
CA GLY A 203 -11.10 14.28 -18.41
C GLY A 203 -11.66 14.35 -17.00
N LEU A 204 -10.91 13.84 -16.00
CA LEU A 204 -11.31 13.89 -14.59
C LEU A 204 -11.45 15.34 -14.10
N LEU A 205 -10.50 16.22 -14.42
CA LEU A 205 -10.56 17.62 -14.02
C LEU A 205 -11.78 18.35 -14.63
N ASN A 206 -12.18 18.00 -15.85
CA ASN A 206 -13.38 18.56 -16.48
C ASN A 206 -14.68 18.20 -15.73
N THR A 207 -14.71 17.13 -14.95
CA THR A 207 -15.90 16.75 -14.15
C THR A 207 -16.03 17.57 -12.86
N VAL A 208 -15.01 18.34 -12.48
CA VAL A 208 -14.95 19.07 -11.19
C VAL A 208 -14.56 20.55 -11.37
N LEU A 209 -14.91 21.16 -12.47
CA LEU A 209 -14.58 22.56 -12.78
C LEU A 209 -15.05 23.54 -11.68
N GLU A 210 -16.17 23.24 -11.05
CA GLU A 210 -16.74 24.04 -9.95
C GLU A 210 -16.25 23.61 -8.56
N GLN A 211 -15.31 22.66 -8.47
CA GLN A 211 -14.77 22.12 -7.25
C GLN A 211 -13.24 22.30 -7.16
N PRO A 212 -12.73 23.53 -7.08
CA PRO A 212 -11.28 23.80 -7.17
C PRO A 212 -10.45 23.10 -6.09
N THR A 213 -11.02 22.88 -4.90
CA THR A 213 -10.33 22.15 -3.82
C THR A 213 -10.13 20.68 -4.18
N LEU A 214 -11.08 20.03 -4.82
CA LEU A 214 -10.98 18.65 -5.25
C LEU A 214 -10.02 18.52 -6.46
N ALA A 215 -10.11 19.43 -7.41
CA ALA A 215 -9.19 19.50 -8.56
C ALA A 215 -7.73 19.67 -8.08
N ASP A 216 -7.49 20.54 -7.11
CA ASP A 216 -6.16 20.74 -6.51
C ASP A 216 -5.68 19.48 -5.78
N PHE A 217 -6.54 18.82 -5.00
CA PHE A 217 -6.20 17.56 -4.33
C PHE A 217 -5.79 16.48 -5.33
N TRP A 218 -6.54 16.30 -6.41
CA TRP A 218 -6.19 15.33 -7.45
C TRP A 218 -4.90 15.71 -8.21
N THR A 219 -4.62 17.00 -8.35
CA THR A 219 -3.33 17.46 -8.92
C THR A 219 -2.15 17.04 -8.04
N GLN A 220 -2.29 17.05 -6.73
CA GLN A 220 -1.27 16.55 -5.81
C GLN A 220 -1.08 15.03 -5.95
N LEU A 221 -2.18 14.26 -6.11
CA LEU A 221 -2.10 12.82 -6.36
C LEU A 221 -1.42 12.52 -7.70
N LYS A 222 -1.75 13.29 -8.75
CA LYS A 222 -1.11 13.20 -10.09
C LYS A 222 0.40 13.35 -9.99
N ALA A 223 0.90 14.30 -9.22
CA ALA A 223 2.35 14.47 -9.04
C ALA A 223 3.02 13.22 -8.49
N GLY A 224 2.41 12.55 -7.49
CA GLY A 224 2.92 11.28 -6.95
C GLY A 224 2.79 10.11 -7.93
N TYR A 225 1.70 10.06 -8.70
CA TYR A 225 1.50 9.09 -9.76
C TYR A 225 2.60 9.20 -10.82
N ASP A 226 2.82 10.40 -11.38
CA ASP A 226 3.81 10.66 -12.43
C ASP A 226 5.25 10.41 -11.94
N ALA A 227 5.53 10.70 -10.67
CA ALA A 227 6.84 10.42 -10.10
C ALA A 227 7.17 8.93 -10.15
N PHE A 228 6.18 8.06 -9.88
CA PHE A 228 6.34 6.62 -9.99
C PHE A 228 6.42 6.15 -11.46
N GLU A 229 5.54 6.64 -12.33
CA GLU A 229 5.53 6.24 -13.75
C GLU A 229 6.86 6.49 -14.45
N ARG A 230 7.59 7.56 -14.08
CA ARG A 230 8.86 7.91 -14.72
C ARG A 230 9.96 6.88 -14.58
N ASN A 231 10.03 6.17 -13.47
CA ASN A 231 11.17 5.30 -13.16
C ASN A 231 10.84 4.09 -12.29
N HIS A 232 9.57 3.88 -12.02
CA HIS A 232 9.05 2.82 -11.14
C HIS A 232 9.73 2.79 -9.75
N ARG A 233 10.12 3.94 -9.22
CA ARG A 233 10.60 4.08 -7.85
C ARG A 233 9.50 4.70 -7.00
N ILE A 234 9.28 4.14 -5.82
CA ILE A 234 8.25 4.64 -4.90
C ILE A 234 8.62 6.08 -4.51
N PRO A 235 7.76 7.07 -4.81
CA PRO A 235 8.05 8.45 -4.49
C PRO A 235 8.06 8.68 -2.98
N THR A 236 8.99 9.49 -2.49
CA THR A 236 8.96 9.99 -1.13
C THR A 236 8.04 11.21 -1.07
N LEU A 237 7.05 11.14 -0.20
CA LEU A 237 6.02 12.15 -0.06
C LEU A 237 5.94 12.61 1.40
N ARG A 238 5.72 13.90 1.59
CA ARG A 238 5.41 14.49 2.90
C ARG A 238 4.10 15.26 2.84
N VAL A 239 3.49 15.46 3.99
CA VAL A 239 2.33 16.35 4.15
C VAL A 239 2.83 17.67 4.73
N ASP A 240 2.52 18.78 4.05
CA ASP A 240 2.87 20.11 4.56
C ASP A 240 1.85 20.60 5.63
N PRO A 241 2.12 21.71 6.34
CA PRO A 241 1.22 22.20 7.38
C PRO A 241 -0.20 22.55 6.91
N SER A 242 -0.42 22.72 5.62
CA SER A 242 -1.75 22.96 5.04
C SER A 242 -2.50 21.67 4.67
N GLY A 243 -1.89 20.49 4.90
CA GLY A 243 -2.46 19.20 4.56
C GLY A 243 -2.17 18.74 3.12
N ARG A 244 -1.34 19.47 2.38
CA ARG A 244 -1.03 19.13 0.98
C ARG A 244 0.08 18.09 0.91
N TYR A 245 -0.05 17.15 -0.01
CA TYR A 245 1.03 16.23 -0.36
C TYR A 245 2.10 16.95 -1.19
N ARG A 246 3.35 16.75 -0.83
CA ARG A 246 4.53 17.29 -1.52
C ARG A 246 5.52 16.17 -1.81
N LEU A 247 6.00 16.12 -3.03
CA LEU A 247 7.12 15.26 -3.38
C LEU A 247 8.38 15.76 -2.68
N GLU A 248 9.07 14.86 -1.99
CA GLU A 248 10.44 15.11 -1.55
C GLU A 248 11.36 14.80 -2.72
N GLY A 249 11.69 15.81 -3.51
CA GLY A 249 12.65 15.68 -4.59
C GLY A 249 14.07 15.89 -4.09
N ARG A 250 15.02 15.03 -4.49
CA ARG A 250 16.36 15.55 -4.69
C ARG A 250 16.26 16.61 -5.81
N GLN A 251 16.37 17.87 -5.43
CA GLN A 251 16.78 18.89 -6.39
C GLN A 251 18.17 18.48 -6.88
N ARG A 252 18.25 17.97 -8.09
CA ARG A 252 19.44 17.95 -8.95
C ARG A 252 18.98 17.97 -10.40
#